data_2084c0248a856300dd706b17fdadf565
#
_entry.id   2084c0248a856300dd706b17fdadf565
#
_cell.length_a   1.000
_cell.length_b   1.000
_cell.length_c   1.000
_cell.angle_alpha   90.00
_cell.angle_beta   90.00
_cell.angle_gamma   90.00
#
_symmetry.space_group_name_H-M   'P 1'
#
loop_
_entity.id
_entity.type
_entity.pdbx_description
1 polymer ?
#
loop_
_entity_poly.entity_id
_entity_poly.type
_entity_poly.pdbx_seq_one_letter_code
_entity_poly.pdbx_strand_id
1 'polypeptide(L)'
;MLGRIRALARRTRDRVVVALFPPPDPWARLAIRPPLHAFGPGARQDFAWYFQGASEIHVRHVSDVIAWLGQCEYRSDADAYQVTDFWQHPRTFELMRRGDCEDFALWAWRKLVELGVDAQFVVGYATAGPESGRRHAWVLFRDGDTEYLLEPCQRNAEFALRPLDDVRDAYFPEYGVDARRQRFAFAGYIDARNRARSGP
;
A
#
# COMPACT_ATOMS: atom_id res chain seq x y z
N MET A 1 -36.49 -19.82 -19.92
CA MET A 1 -37.23 -19.17 -18.82
C MET A 1 -36.65 -19.48 -17.44
N LEU A 2 -36.36 -20.72 -17.13
CA LEU A 2 -35.77 -21.16 -15.83
C LEU A 2 -34.43 -20.49 -15.46
N GLY A 3 -33.55 -20.18 -16.40
CA GLY A 3 -32.26 -19.54 -16.14
C GLY A 3 -32.36 -18.09 -15.64
N ARG A 4 -33.35 -17.33 -16.17
CA ARG A 4 -33.60 -15.95 -15.71
C ARG A 4 -34.19 -15.88 -14.30
N ILE A 5 -35.04 -16.83 -13.95
CA ILE A 5 -35.62 -16.92 -12.59
C ILE A 5 -34.54 -17.25 -11.56
N ARG A 6 -33.62 -18.19 -11.87
CA ARG A 6 -32.51 -18.54 -11.01
C ARG A 6 -31.51 -17.37 -10.82
N ALA A 7 -31.24 -16.59 -11.88
CA ALA A 7 -30.39 -15.41 -11.81
C ALA A 7 -31.03 -14.30 -10.95
N LEU A 8 -32.36 -14.10 -11.07
CA LEU A 8 -33.09 -13.11 -10.28
C LEU A 8 -33.11 -13.51 -8.80
N ALA A 9 -33.39 -14.79 -8.49
CA ALA A 9 -33.38 -15.31 -7.12
C ALA A 9 -32.01 -15.20 -6.45
N ARG A 10 -30.90 -15.45 -7.19
CA ARG A 10 -29.54 -15.23 -6.68
C ARG A 10 -29.29 -13.77 -6.36
N ARG A 11 -29.61 -12.85 -7.28
CA ARG A 11 -29.43 -11.40 -7.07
C ARG A 11 -30.22 -10.86 -5.88
N THR A 12 -31.44 -11.37 -5.65
CA THR A 12 -32.26 -10.98 -4.50
C THR A 12 -31.68 -11.51 -3.20
N ARG A 13 -31.24 -12.78 -3.18
CA ARG A 13 -30.56 -13.38 -2.02
C ARG A 13 -29.28 -12.63 -1.67
N ASP A 14 -28.46 -12.31 -2.67
CA ASP A 14 -27.17 -11.64 -2.46
C ASP A 14 -27.40 -10.21 -1.94
N ARG A 15 -28.45 -9.50 -2.41
CA ARG A 15 -28.82 -8.18 -1.88
C ARG A 15 -29.32 -8.26 -0.42
N VAL A 16 -30.09 -9.27 -0.07
CA VAL A 16 -30.56 -9.45 1.31
C VAL A 16 -29.41 -9.82 2.22
N VAL A 17 -28.49 -10.68 1.80
CA VAL A 17 -27.30 -11.04 2.57
C VAL A 17 -26.40 -9.82 2.79
N VAL A 18 -26.16 -8.99 1.78
CA VAL A 18 -25.38 -7.75 1.91
C VAL A 18 -26.08 -6.73 2.82
N ALA A 19 -27.41 -6.63 2.79
CA ALA A 19 -28.16 -5.73 3.66
C ALA A 19 -28.14 -6.18 5.15
N LEU A 20 -28.13 -7.49 5.41
CA LEU A 20 -28.09 -8.05 6.77
C LEU A 20 -26.67 -8.18 7.32
N PHE A 21 -25.70 -8.34 6.44
CA PHE A 21 -24.29 -8.50 6.76
C PHE A 21 -23.48 -7.56 5.84
N PRO A 22 -23.43 -6.26 6.14
CA PRO A 22 -22.64 -5.33 5.33
C PRO A 22 -21.18 -5.82 5.32
N PRO A 23 -20.49 -5.72 4.17
CA PRO A 23 -19.09 -6.07 4.10
C PRO A 23 -18.32 -5.25 5.14
N PRO A 24 -17.32 -5.85 5.81
CA PRO A 24 -16.49 -5.11 6.75
C PRO A 24 -15.82 -3.94 6.00
N ASP A 25 -15.55 -2.85 6.74
CA ASP A 25 -14.76 -1.75 6.21
C ASP A 25 -13.49 -2.30 5.55
N PRO A 26 -13.22 -2.02 4.27
CA PRO A 26 -12.03 -2.50 3.57
C PRO A 26 -10.71 -2.19 4.28
N TRP A 27 -10.71 -1.11 5.07
CA TRP A 27 -9.56 -0.64 5.85
C TRP A 27 -9.45 -1.30 7.23
N ALA A 28 -10.44 -2.11 7.63
CA ALA A 28 -10.38 -2.86 8.88
C ALA A 28 -9.24 -3.90 8.83
N ARG A 29 -8.43 -3.93 9.90
CA ARG A 29 -7.39 -4.96 10.05
C ARG A 29 -8.02 -6.29 10.43
N LEU A 30 -7.57 -7.33 9.78
CA LEU A 30 -7.98 -8.71 10.07
C LEU A 30 -6.96 -9.40 10.98
N ALA A 31 -7.46 -10.18 11.93
CA ALA A 31 -6.63 -11.01 12.79
C ALA A 31 -6.14 -12.30 12.08
N ILE A 32 -5.68 -12.16 10.83
CA ILE A 32 -5.12 -13.23 10.01
C ILE A 32 -3.68 -12.90 9.63
N ARG A 33 -2.84 -13.93 9.63
CA ARG A 33 -1.46 -13.79 9.15
C ARG A 33 -1.46 -13.76 7.62
N PRO A 34 -0.83 -12.76 6.98
CA PRO A 34 -0.70 -12.76 5.53
C PRO A 34 -0.01 -14.02 5.02
N PRO A 35 -0.41 -14.54 3.84
CA PRO A 35 0.30 -15.66 3.19
C PRO A 35 1.79 -15.34 2.96
N LEU A 36 2.58 -16.37 2.75
CA LEU A 36 3.93 -16.21 2.19
C LEU A 36 3.83 -15.45 0.88
N HIS A 37 4.55 -14.69 0.37
CA HIS A 37 4.44 -13.91 -0.88
C HIS A 37 3.28 -12.91 -0.96
N ALA A 38 2.63 -12.60 0.17
CA ALA A 38 1.57 -11.59 0.21
C ALA A 38 2.02 -10.24 -0.34
N PHE A 39 3.27 -9.89 -0.12
CA PHE A 39 3.86 -8.60 -0.53
C PHE A 39 4.49 -8.62 -1.93
N GLY A 40 4.73 -9.76 -2.52
CA GLY A 40 5.38 -9.94 -3.82
C GLY A 40 6.58 -10.90 -3.71
N PRO A 41 7.06 -11.45 -4.84
CA PRO A 41 8.17 -12.39 -4.84
C PRO A 41 9.51 -11.74 -4.46
N GLY A 42 9.71 -10.44 -4.76
CA GLY A 42 10.90 -9.67 -4.43
C GLY A 42 11.00 -9.24 -2.98
N ALA A 43 9.87 -9.25 -2.24
CA ALA A 43 9.82 -8.81 -0.86
C ALA A 43 10.54 -9.76 0.10
N ARG A 44 11.36 -9.23 0.99
CA ARG A 44 11.83 -10.02 2.15
C ARG A 44 10.71 -10.17 3.17
N GLN A 45 10.57 -11.40 3.67
CA GLN A 45 9.53 -11.71 4.67
C GLN A 45 9.85 -11.14 6.06
N ASP A 46 11.13 -10.91 6.36
CA ASP A 46 11.58 -10.21 7.55
C ASP A 46 11.71 -8.71 7.28
N PHE A 47 10.67 -7.98 7.62
CA PHE A 47 10.65 -6.52 7.44
C PHE A 47 11.59 -5.77 8.39
N ALA A 48 12.11 -6.40 9.45
CA ALA A 48 13.14 -5.79 10.29
C ALA A 48 14.45 -5.57 9.51
N TRP A 49 14.70 -6.38 8.46
CA TRP A 49 15.86 -6.21 7.60
C TRP A 49 15.90 -4.83 6.93
N TYR A 50 14.75 -4.27 6.52
CA TYR A 50 14.69 -2.95 5.87
C TYR A 50 15.08 -1.79 6.81
N PHE A 51 15.21 -2.05 8.11
CA PHE A 51 15.68 -1.08 9.12
C PHE A 51 17.14 -1.27 9.52
N GLN A 52 17.84 -2.27 8.98
CA GLN A 52 19.26 -2.49 9.32
C GLN A 52 20.14 -1.39 8.75
N GLY A 53 21.23 -1.10 9.48
CA GLY A 53 22.20 -0.07 9.12
C GLY A 53 21.65 1.35 9.27
N ALA A 54 22.56 2.30 9.54
CA ALA A 54 22.23 3.70 9.67
C ALA A 54 21.87 4.30 8.29
N SER A 55 20.88 5.17 8.26
CA SER A 55 20.58 6.02 7.11
C SER A 55 21.45 7.27 7.14
N GLU A 56 21.91 7.73 5.98
CA GLU A 56 22.64 8.99 5.84
C GLU A 56 21.70 10.19 5.62
N ILE A 57 20.45 9.92 5.27
CA ILE A 57 19.45 10.95 5.07
C ILE A 57 18.69 11.20 6.37
N HIS A 58 18.88 12.38 6.94
CA HIS A 58 18.20 12.81 8.15
C HIS A 58 16.97 13.63 7.79
N VAL A 59 15.82 13.23 8.29
CA VAL A 59 14.54 13.93 8.17
C VAL A 59 14.10 14.40 9.56
N ARG A 60 13.41 15.53 9.63
CA ARG A 60 12.88 16.09 10.89
C ARG A 60 11.35 16.16 10.88
N HIS A 61 10.77 16.23 9.69
CA HIS A 61 9.33 16.36 9.48
C HIS A 61 8.87 15.48 8.33
N VAL A 62 7.59 15.18 8.27
CA VAL A 62 6.97 14.45 7.14
C VAL A 62 7.21 15.15 5.80
N SER A 63 7.21 16.49 5.80
CA SER A 63 7.52 17.30 4.61
C SER A 63 8.92 17.05 4.06
N ASP A 64 9.91 16.73 4.90
CA ASP A 64 11.28 16.42 4.45
C ASP A 64 11.31 15.09 3.69
N VAL A 65 10.47 14.11 4.14
CA VAL A 65 10.30 12.82 3.44
C VAL A 65 9.78 13.06 2.03
N ILE A 66 8.71 13.85 1.89
CA ILE A 66 8.11 14.18 0.59
C ILE A 66 9.11 14.93 -0.30
N ALA A 67 9.79 15.93 0.25
CA ALA A 67 10.76 16.74 -0.48
C ALA A 67 11.95 15.91 -1.00
N TRP A 68 12.42 14.95 -0.20
CA TRP A 68 13.51 14.07 -0.63
C TRP A 68 13.07 13.09 -1.71
N LEU A 69 11.88 12.44 -1.55
CA LEU A 69 11.31 11.55 -2.55
C LEU A 69 11.07 12.27 -3.90
N GLY A 70 10.67 13.54 -3.84
CA GLY A 70 10.52 14.37 -5.04
C GLY A 70 11.80 14.53 -5.90
N GLN A 71 12.97 14.25 -5.31
CA GLN A 71 14.28 14.28 -5.99
C GLN A 71 14.70 12.90 -6.55
N CYS A 72 13.94 11.84 -6.25
CA CYS A 72 14.23 10.48 -6.72
C CYS A 72 13.56 10.22 -8.08
N GLU A 73 14.17 9.38 -8.88
CA GLU A 73 13.64 8.95 -10.18
C GLU A 73 12.76 7.72 -10.00
N TYR A 74 11.50 7.79 -10.46
CA TYR A 74 10.68 6.58 -10.58
C TYR A 74 11.15 5.76 -11.78
N ARG A 75 11.49 4.49 -11.53
CA ARG A 75 11.92 3.54 -12.55
C ARG A 75 11.50 2.14 -12.16
N SER A 76 10.80 1.45 -13.05
CA SER A 76 10.38 0.07 -12.82
C SER A 76 11.59 -0.87 -12.66
N ASP A 77 11.40 -1.96 -11.93
CA ASP A 77 12.43 -3.00 -11.78
C ASP A 77 12.87 -3.60 -13.10
N ALA A 78 11.94 -3.75 -14.04
CA ALA A 78 12.25 -4.23 -15.38
C ALA A 78 13.23 -3.30 -16.11
N ASP A 79 13.06 -1.98 -15.96
CA ASP A 79 13.92 -0.98 -16.60
C ASP A 79 15.24 -0.75 -15.85
N ALA A 80 15.20 -0.87 -14.51
CA ALA A 80 16.36 -0.61 -13.67
C ALA A 80 17.29 -1.82 -13.54
N TYR A 81 16.71 -3.02 -13.39
CA TYR A 81 17.41 -4.24 -12.98
C TYR A 81 17.17 -5.44 -13.89
N GLN A 82 16.28 -5.32 -14.90
CA GLN A 82 15.90 -6.40 -15.83
C GLN A 82 15.29 -7.63 -15.10
N VAL A 83 14.61 -7.37 -13.99
CA VAL A 83 13.85 -8.36 -13.20
C VAL A 83 12.41 -7.91 -13.03
N THR A 84 11.53 -8.82 -12.63
CA THR A 84 10.08 -8.53 -12.55
C THR A 84 9.66 -7.89 -11.24
N ASP A 85 10.41 -8.09 -10.16
CA ASP A 85 10.08 -7.60 -8.81
C ASP A 85 11.33 -7.66 -7.92
N PHE A 86 11.85 -6.53 -7.50
CA PHE A 86 13.09 -6.41 -6.71
C PHE A 86 13.00 -5.30 -5.69
N TRP A 87 12.73 -5.64 -4.46
CA TRP A 87 12.59 -4.71 -3.35
C TRP A 87 13.94 -4.28 -2.80
N GLN A 88 14.33 -3.06 -3.08
CA GLN A 88 15.60 -2.51 -2.59
C GLN A 88 15.59 -2.36 -1.07
N HIS A 89 16.75 -2.53 -0.46
CA HIS A 89 16.96 -2.03 0.89
C HIS A 89 16.91 -0.49 0.89
N PRO A 90 16.25 0.19 1.87
CA PRO A 90 16.16 1.65 1.89
C PRO A 90 17.50 2.39 1.77
N ARG A 91 18.59 1.83 2.31
CA ARG A 91 19.94 2.42 2.11
C ARG A 91 20.43 2.32 0.66
N THR A 92 20.10 1.25 -0.04
CA THR A 92 20.40 1.13 -1.47
C THR A 92 19.61 2.18 -2.25
N PHE A 93 18.33 2.33 -1.93
CA PHE A 93 17.48 3.35 -2.53
C PHE A 93 18.02 4.78 -2.26
N GLU A 94 18.54 5.08 -1.05
CA GLU A 94 19.20 6.35 -0.74
C GLU A 94 20.39 6.63 -1.67
N LEU A 95 21.21 5.63 -1.96
CA LEU A 95 22.38 5.76 -2.82
C LEU A 95 21.99 5.88 -4.30
N MET A 96 21.05 5.07 -4.74
CA MET A 96 20.65 4.97 -6.15
C MET A 96 19.70 6.09 -6.56
N ARG A 97 18.89 6.61 -5.64
CA ARG A 97 17.84 7.63 -5.85
C ARG A 97 16.88 7.26 -6.98
N ARG A 98 16.66 5.98 -7.20
CA ARG A 98 15.76 5.44 -8.21
C ARG A 98 15.19 4.09 -7.78
N GLY A 99 13.96 3.83 -8.17
CA GLY A 99 13.23 2.61 -7.86
C GLY A 99 11.77 2.75 -8.24
N ASP A 100 10.94 1.81 -7.88
CA ASP A 100 9.49 1.87 -8.10
C ASP A 100 8.69 1.98 -6.78
N CYS A 101 7.42 1.63 -6.81
CA CYS A 101 6.50 2.03 -5.74
C CYS A 101 6.87 1.47 -4.37
N GLU A 102 7.31 0.22 -4.29
CA GLU A 102 7.69 -0.39 -3.02
C GLU A 102 8.98 0.18 -2.46
N ASP A 103 9.95 0.54 -3.30
CA ASP A 103 11.21 1.15 -2.88
C ASP A 103 10.97 2.52 -2.25
N PHE A 104 10.15 3.35 -2.93
CA PHE A 104 9.71 4.64 -2.43
C PHE A 104 8.94 4.49 -1.11
N ALA A 105 7.99 3.54 -1.05
CA ALA A 105 7.15 3.35 0.12
C ALA A 105 7.92 2.75 1.31
N LEU A 106 8.84 1.79 1.10
CA LEU A 106 9.70 1.23 2.15
C LEU A 106 10.61 2.29 2.76
N TRP A 107 11.19 3.14 1.92
CA TRP A 107 12.03 4.22 2.42
C TRP A 107 11.22 5.25 3.21
N ALA A 108 10.08 5.68 2.69
CA ALA A 108 9.18 6.61 3.38
C ALA A 108 8.71 6.05 4.73
N TRP A 109 8.25 4.80 4.75
CA TRP A 109 7.82 4.11 5.96
C TRP A 109 8.94 4.05 7.01
N ARG A 110 10.16 3.66 6.60
CA ARG A 110 11.32 3.66 7.48
C ARG A 110 11.56 5.03 8.09
N LYS A 111 11.54 6.10 7.28
CA LYS A 111 11.77 7.47 7.76
C LYS A 111 10.71 7.94 8.75
N LEU A 112 9.44 7.65 8.49
CA LEU A 112 8.37 7.99 9.43
C LEU A 112 8.51 7.24 10.75
N VAL A 113 8.86 5.95 10.71
CA VAL A 113 9.11 5.16 11.93
C VAL A 113 10.35 5.68 12.68
N GLU A 114 11.42 6.08 11.99
CA GLU A 114 12.61 6.71 12.60
C GLU A 114 12.28 8.06 13.25
N LEU A 115 11.28 8.80 12.75
CA LEU A 115 10.72 10.01 13.38
C LEU A 115 9.84 9.72 14.62
N GLY A 116 9.57 8.44 14.92
CA GLY A 116 8.65 8.05 16.00
C GLY A 116 7.17 8.09 15.60
N VAL A 117 6.86 8.23 14.32
CA VAL A 117 5.48 8.24 13.80
C VAL A 117 4.94 6.81 13.72
N ASP A 118 3.69 6.60 14.15
CA ASP A 118 2.99 5.31 13.98
C ASP A 118 2.58 5.14 12.52
N ALA A 119 3.51 4.63 11.72
CA ALA A 119 3.37 4.47 10.29
C ALA A 119 3.28 3.00 9.87
N GLN A 120 2.60 2.75 8.76
CA GLN A 120 2.36 1.45 8.17
C GLN A 120 2.74 1.47 6.70
N PHE A 121 3.56 0.51 6.29
CA PHE A 121 3.75 0.18 4.88
C PHE A 121 2.57 -0.65 4.40
N VAL A 122 1.99 -0.30 3.27
CA VAL A 122 0.79 -0.95 2.73
C VAL A 122 0.98 -1.30 1.27
N VAL A 123 0.51 -2.49 0.88
CA VAL A 123 0.36 -2.91 -0.52
C VAL A 123 -1.10 -3.20 -0.83
N GLY A 124 -1.50 -2.90 -2.06
CA GLY A 124 -2.87 -3.11 -2.52
C GLY A 124 -3.05 -2.63 -3.96
N TYR A 125 -4.24 -2.14 -4.29
CA TYR A 125 -4.55 -1.58 -5.60
C TYR A 125 -4.99 -0.12 -5.44
N ALA A 126 -4.58 0.72 -6.40
CA ALA A 126 -5.05 2.09 -6.52
C ALA A 126 -5.83 2.27 -7.84
N THR A 127 -6.91 3.05 -7.81
CA THR A 127 -7.68 3.44 -9.01
C THR A 127 -7.40 4.88 -9.43
N ALA A 128 -6.63 5.60 -8.62
CA ALA A 128 -6.15 6.95 -8.89
C ALA A 128 -4.66 7.05 -8.59
N GLY A 129 -4.04 8.12 -9.06
CA GLY A 129 -2.61 8.36 -8.85
C GLY A 129 -1.70 7.78 -9.92
N PRO A 130 -0.37 7.83 -9.70
CA PRO A 130 0.64 7.46 -10.71
C PRO A 130 0.56 5.99 -11.16
N GLU A 131 0.12 5.10 -10.27
CA GLU A 131 0.07 3.64 -10.49
C GLU A 131 -1.36 3.10 -10.60
N SER A 132 -2.28 3.93 -11.12
CA SER A 132 -3.68 3.53 -11.29
C SER A 132 -3.85 2.23 -12.08
N GLY A 133 -4.66 1.31 -11.55
CA GLY A 133 -4.97 0.02 -12.17
C GLY A 133 -3.93 -1.07 -11.96
N ARG A 134 -2.85 -0.80 -11.20
CA ARG A 134 -1.80 -1.76 -10.87
C ARG A 134 -1.77 -2.05 -9.38
N ARG A 135 -1.09 -3.12 -9.01
CA ARG A 135 -0.69 -3.35 -7.63
C ARG A 135 0.34 -2.29 -7.24
N HIS A 136 0.14 -1.69 -6.08
CA HIS A 136 0.83 -0.48 -5.67
C HIS A 136 1.20 -0.52 -4.19
N ALA A 137 2.18 0.30 -3.79
CA ALA A 137 2.62 0.43 -2.41
C ALA A 137 2.56 1.90 -1.96
N TRP A 138 2.07 2.12 -0.73
CA TRP A 138 1.96 3.45 -0.10
C TRP A 138 2.21 3.36 1.40
N VAL A 139 2.15 4.49 2.08
CA VAL A 139 2.30 4.55 3.53
C VAL A 139 1.07 5.17 4.17
N LEU A 140 0.59 4.57 5.25
CA LEU A 140 -0.39 5.16 6.15
C LEU A 140 0.32 5.61 7.42
N PHE A 141 -0.12 6.71 8.00
CA PHE A 141 0.33 7.12 9.32
C PHE A 141 -0.71 7.98 10.02
N ARG A 142 -0.57 8.11 11.33
CA ARG A 142 -1.46 8.92 12.15
C ARG A 142 -0.72 10.14 12.68
N ASP A 143 -1.38 11.30 12.60
CA ASP A 143 -0.97 12.55 13.25
C ASP A 143 -2.17 13.13 14.02
N GLY A 144 -2.07 13.12 15.33
CA GLY A 144 -3.21 13.39 16.22
C GLY A 144 -4.35 12.39 15.98
N ASP A 145 -5.55 12.90 15.74
CA ASP A 145 -6.74 12.09 15.47
C ASP A 145 -6.95 11.79 13.97
N THR A 146 -6.10 12.33 13.10
CA THR A 146 -6.24 12.19 11.64
C THR A 146 -5.31 11.10 11.13
N GLU A 147 -5.85 10.22 10.29
CA GLU A 147 -5.11 9.23 9.54
C GLU A 147 -4.80 9.77 8.15
N TYR A 148 -3.55 9.65 7.71
CA TYR A 148 -3.06 10.17 6.44
C TYR A 148 -2.58 9.04 5.55
N LEU A 149 -2.81 9.20 4.25
CA LEU A 149 -2.15 8.44 3.19
C LEU A 149 -1.03 9.29 2.61
N LEU A 150 0.20 8.78 2.65
CA LEU A 150 1.34 9.28 1.91
C LEU A 150 1.50 8.43 0.64
N GLU A 151 1.34 9.08 -0.52
CA GLU A 151 1.60 8.52 -1.84
C GLU A 151 3.03 8.87 -2.26
N PRO A 152 3.99 7.95 -2.05
CA PRO A 152 5.41 8.29 -2.16
C PRO A 152 5.87 8.48 -3.61
N CYS A 153 5.13 7.97 -4.60
CA CYS A 153 5.43 8.13 -6.02
C CYS A 153 4.85 9.42 -6.62
N GLN A 154 4.05 10.17 -5.85
CA GLN A 154 3.43 11.40 -6.32
C GLN A 154 4.43 12.55 -6.40
N ARG A 155 4.56 13.14 -7.60
CA ARG A 155 5.51 14.24 -7.85
C ARG A 155 5.01 15.59 -7.34
N ASN A 156 3.70 15.80 -7.30
CA ASN A 156 3.11 17.00 -6.72
C ASN A 156 2.96 16.82 -5.21
N ALA A 157 3.71 17.60 -4.44
CA ALA A 157 3.70 17.52 -2.97
C ALA A 157 2.30 17.73 -2.36
N GLU A 158 1.45 18.54 -3.01
CA GLU A 158 0.06 18.78 -2.56
C GLU A 158 -0.80 17.51 -2.60
N PHE A 159 -0.53 16.62 -3.55
CA PHE A 159 -1.25 15.35 -3.70
C PHE A 159 -0.51 14.15 -3.07
N ALA A 160 0.74 14.36 -2.65
CA ALA A 160 1.53 13.31 -2.02
C ALA A 160 1.03 12.95 -0.61
N LEU A 161 0.42 13.90 0.09
CA LEU A 161 -0.09 13.71 1.45
C LEU A 161 -1.56 14.13 1.51
N ARG A 162 -2.43 13.18 1.84
CA ARG A 162 -3.88 13.42 1.93
C ARG A 162 -4.47 12.76 3.19
N PRO A 163 -5.46 13.40 3.83
CA PRO A 163 -6.28 12.69 4.80
C PRO A 163 -6.84 11.41 4.18
N LEU A 164 -6.79 10.30 4.92
CA LEU A 164 -7.23 9.00 4.39
C LEU A 164 -8.69 9.05 3.93
N ASP A 165 -9.55 9.74 4.66
CA ASP A 165 -10.98 9.84 4.34
C ASP A 165 -11.25 10.49 2.98
N ASP A 166 -10.36 11.35 2.50
CA ASP A 166 -10.49 12.01 1.18
C ASP A 166 -10.18 11.07 0.00
N VAL A 167 -9.47 9.97 0.26
CA VAL A 167 -8.91 9.09 -0.79
C VAL A 167 -9.29 7.62 -0.61
N ARG A 168 -10.03 7.26 0.43
CA ARG A 168 -10.40 5.87 0.77
C ARG A 168 -10.99 5.08 -0.40
N ASP A 169 -11.81 5.73 -1.23
CA ASP A 169 -12.49 5.09 -2.36
C ASP A 169 -11.57 4.83 -3.55
N ALA A 170 -10.38 5.43 -3.56
CA ALA A 170 -9.39 5.27 -4.62
C ALA A 170 -8.30 4.25 -4.30
N TYR A 171 -8.18 3.81 -3.03
CA TYR A 171 -7.15 2.87 -2.59
C TYR A 171 -7.79 1.65 -1.93
N PHE A 172 -7.33 0.46 -2.31
CA PHE A 172 -7.86 -0.83 -1.86
C PHE A 172 -6.74 -1.64 -1.20
N PRO A 173 -6.55 -1.52 0.13
CA PRO A 173 -5.46 -2.16 0.83
C PRO A 173 -5.66 -3.67 0.89
N GLU A 174 -4.57 -4.43 0.67
CA GLU A 174 -4.54 -5.89 0.83
C GLU A 174 -3.79 -6.28 2.11
N TYR A 175 -2.54 -5.84 2.22
CA TYR A 175 -1.65 -6.21 3.30
C TYR A 175 -0.87 -5.01 3.81
N GLY A 176 -0.53 -5.05 5.08
CA GLY A 176 0.29 -4.02 5.70
C GLY A 176 1.35 -4.58 6.64
N VAL A 177 2.30 -3.70 6.97
CA VAL A 177 3.32 -3.90 8.00
C VAL A 177 3.32 -2.69 8.90
N ASP A 178 3.16 -2.89 10.21
CA ASP A 178 3.12 -1.78 11.17
C ASP A 178 4.52 -1.30 11.60
N ALA A 179 4.58 -0.26 12.41
CA ALA A 179 5.82 0.30 12.94
C ALA A 179 6.64 -0.71 13.77
N ARG A 180 6.02 -1.79 14.26
CA ARG A 180 6.68 -2.91 14.96
C ARG A 180 7.14 -4.03 14.01
N ARG A 181 7.02 -3.84 12.70
CA ARG A 181 7.34 -4.79 11.61
C ARG A 181 6.43 -6.04 11.62
N GLN A 182 5.25 -5.94 12.26
CA GLN A 182 4.28 -7.03 12.25
C GLN A 182 3.40 -6.93 11.01
N ARG A 183 3.29 -8.05 10.30
CA ARG A 183 2.48 -8.16 9.07
C ARG A 183 1.03 -8.45 9.42
N PHE A 184 0.11 -7.82 8.72
CA PHE A 184 -1.33 -8.03 8.87
C PHE A 184 -2.03 -7.93 7.51
N ALA A 185 -3.29 -8.35 7.44
CA ALA A 185 -4.14 -8.19 6.28
C ALA A 185 -5.22 -7.16 6.55
N PHE A 186 -5.68 -6.50 5.49
CA PHE A 186 -6.89 -5.68 5.51
C PHE A 186 -8.11 -6.48 5.03
N ALA A 187 -9.32 -6.07 5.43
CA ALA A 187 -10.56 -6.68 4.94
C ALA A 187 -10.74 -6.49 3.43
N GLY A 188 -10.24 -5.40 2.86
CA GLY A 188 -10.19 -5.11 1.43
C GLY A 188 -9.42 -6.12 0.58
N TYR A 189 -8.57 -6.94 1.18
CA TYR A 189 -7.90 -8.05 0.49
C TYR A 189 -8.85 -8.96 -0.29
N ILE A 190 -10.05 -9.20 0.23
CA ILE A 190 -11.06 -10.05 -0.43
C ILE A 190 -11.60 -9.35 -1.69
N ASP A 191 -11.88 -8.06 -1.59
CA ASP A 191 -12.42 -7.25 -2.70
C ASP A 191 -11.37 -6.98 -3.78
N ALA A 192 -10.15 -6.66 -3.41
CA ALA A 192 -9.03 -6.48 -4.33
C ALA A 192 -8.78 -7.74 -5.17
N ARG A 193 -8.82 -8.92 -4.53
CA ARG A 193 -8.64 -10.20 -5.20
C ARG A 193 -9.79 -10.55 -6.16
N ASN A 194 -11.01 -10.14 -5.83
CA ASN A 194 -12.17 -10.34 -6.70
C ASN A 194 -12.11 -9.42 -7.92
N ARG A 195 -11.68 -8.17 -7.77
CA ARG A 195 -11.50 -7.22 -8.88
C ARG A 195 -10.40 -7.68 -9.84
N ALA A 196 -9.27 -8.16 -9.34
CA ALA A 196 -8.18 -8.71 -10.16
C ALA A 196 -8.60 -9.94 -10.99
N ARG A 197 -9.64 -10.68 -10.55
CA ARG A 197 -10.19 -11.84 -11.28
C ARG A 197 -11.28 -11.45 -12.28
N SER A 198 -11.86 -10.28 -12.11
CA SER A 198 -13.01 -9.82 -12.94
C SER A 198 -12.57 -9.05 -14.17
N GLY A 199 -11.27 -8.83 -14.42
CA GLY A 199 -10.65 -8.15 -15.57
C GLY A 199 -11.57 -7.26 -16.40
N PRO A 200 -11.11 -6.25 -17.11
CA PRO A 200 -12.01 -5.44 -17.91
C PRO A 200 -12.78 -6.26 -18.94
#